data_2058ae720b1616c10dce2ccf66624698
#
_entry.id   2058ae720b1616c10dce2ccf66624698
#
_cell.length_a   1.000
_cell.length_b   1.000
_cell.length_c   1.000
_cell.angle_alpha   90.00
_cell.angle_beta   90.00
_cell.angle_gamma   90.00
#
_symmetry.space_group_name_H-M   'P 1'
#
loop_
_entity.id
_entity.type
_entity.pdbx_description
1 polymer ?
#
loop_
_entity_poly.entity_id
_entity_poly.type
_entity_poly.pdbx_seq_one_letter_code
_entity_poly.pdbx_strand_id
1 'polypeptide(L)'
;MNESIQVLHEQFGERATQNKDVLERHGRDESFHASAPPDLVVFPGSNDEVASIVKQCADSDTPVIPFGVGTSLEGHVAALHGGVCVDLSMMNEVLEINPGDLDVRVQAGVTRKQLNVELARHGLFFPVDPGADATLGGMAATGASGTNAVRYGTMRENILGLTVVMPNGEIVQTGGRARKSASGYDLTRLFCGSEGTLGVITEVQLKVYGLPEAHSAGVCAFKTLEGAVDSVISIIQMGIPVARVEFLDEVQVRAVNAYSKLSYAELPTLFFEFHGTEASVIEQSEGVAEITAEYGGGEFRWSTKQEEQNQLWQARHDAYYAGMALRPGCSGWPTDVCVPITRLTECIQLTRTDVEETGVIAPIVGHVGDGNFHLLLLVDTDNPDEMATAKGINDRLVRRAIEMGGTSTGEHGIGSGKLPYMALEHGASLDLMRQVKLAFDPKNIMNPGKVIDIG
;
A
#
# COMPACT_ATOMS: atom_id res chain seq x y z
N MET A 1 -12.34 27.09 -21.85
CA MET A 1 -12.08 26.73 -20.42
C MET A 1 -13.38 26.11 -19.94
N ASN A 2 -13.32 24.97 -19.26
CA ASN A 2 -14.53 24.33 -18.74
C ASN A 2 -15.16 25.26 -17.71
N GLU A 3 -16.48 25.49 -17.78
CA GLU A 3 -17.22 26.44 -16.92
C GLU A 3 -17.03 26.11 -15.43
N SER A 4 -16.99 24.84 -15.06
CA SER A 4 -16.76 24.39 -13.67
C SER A 4 -15.38 24.76 -13.15
N ILE A 5 -14.33 24.68 -13.98
CA ILE A 5 -12.98 25.06 -13.58
C ILE A 5 -12.93 26.54 -13.21
N GLN A 6 -13.60 27.40 -13.98
CA GLN A 6 -13.67 28.83 -13.69
C GLN A 6 -14.46 29.11 -12.40
N VAL A 7 -15.62 28.47 -12.24
CA VAL A 7 -16.45 28.62 -11.04
C VAL A 7 -15.70 28.19 -9.78
N LEU A 8 -15.03 27.02 -9.81
CA LEU A 8 -14.25 26.54 -8.69
C LEU A 8 -13.05 27.42 -8.38
N HIS A 9 -12.37 27.93 -9.40
CA HIS A 9 -11.26 28.86 -9.20
C HIS A 9 -11.72 30.17 -8.54
N GLU A 10 -12.88 30.71 -8.94
CA GLU A 10 -13.45 31.90 -8.31
C GLU A 10 -13.93 31.63 -6.88
N GLN A 11 -14.56 30.47 -6.63
CA GLN A 11 -15.09 30.07 -5.32
C GLN A 11 -13.99 29.83 -4.28
N PHE A 12 -12.89 29.16 -4.66
CA PHE A 12 -11.83 28.76 -3.74
C PHE A 12 -10.64 29.75 -3.71
N GLY A 13 -10.53 30.69 -4.66
CA GLY A 13 -9.49 31.70 -4.69
C GLY A 13 -8.08 31.13 -4.59
N GLU A 14 -7.30 31.50 -3.57
CA GLU A 14 -5.93 31.02 -3.39
C GLU A 14 -5.83 29.50 -3.11
N ARG A 15 -6.94 28.86 -2.74
CA ARG A 15 -7.02 27.41 -2.55
C ARG A 15 -7.40 26.65 -3.83
N ALA A 16 -7.41 27.31 -4.99
CA ALA A 16 -7.56 26.70 -6.30
C ALA A 16 -6.43 27.19 -7.20
N THR A 17 -5.74 26.29 -7.89
CA THR A 17 -4.56 26.69 -8.67
C THR A 17 -4.43 25.95 -9.99
N GLN A 18 -3.98 26.68 -11.00
CA GLN A 18 -3.56 26.19 -12.31
C GLN A 18 -2.05 26.40 -12.54
N ASN A 19 -1.29 26.54 -11.46
CA ASN A 19 0.18 26.62 -11.53
C ASN A 19 0.73 25.32 -12.11
N LYS A 20 1.53 25.39 -13.17
CA LYS A 20 2.04 24.23 -13.91
C LYS A 20 2.81 23.24 -13.04
N ASP A 21 3.65 23.75 -12.13
CA ASP A 21 4.45 22.86 -11.27
C ASP A 21 3.58 22.14 -10.23
N VAL A 22 2.46 22.77 -9.82
CA VAL A 22 1.49 22.14 -8.94
C VAL A 22 0.68 21.09 -9.72
N LEU A 23 0.18 21.43 -10.89
CA LEU A 23 -0.55 20.49 -11.76
C LEU A 23 0.31 19.27 -12.05
N GLU A 24 1.57 19.45 -12.43
CA GLU A 24 2.50 18.37 -12.75
C GLU A 24 2.71 17.42 -11.58
N ARG A 25 2.86 17.95 -10.36
CA ARG A 25 3.00 17.13 -9.15
C ARG A 25 1.73 16.34 -8.81
N HIS A 26 0.55 16.88 -9.13
CA HIS A 26 -0.74 16.23 -8.89
C HIS A 26 -1.18 15.31 -10.04
N GLY A 27 -0.42 15.26 -11.13
CA GLY A 27 -0.65 14.36 -12.26
C GLY A 27 0.17 13.07 -12.24
N ARG A 28 0.97 12.85 -11.20
CA ARG A 28 1.85 11.68 -11.07
C ARG A 28 1.94 11.19 -9.64
N ASP A 29 2.20 9.91 -9.50
CA ASP A 29 2.56 9.25 -8.24
C ASP A 29 4.04 8.78 -8.27
N GLU A 30 4.43 7.92 -7.33
CA GLU A 30 5.80 7.36 -7.24
C GLU A 30 6.07 6.24 -8.28
N SER A 31 5.14 5.99 -9.20
CA SER A 31 5.28 4.99 -10.24
C SER A 31 6.10 5.48 -11.43
N PHE A 32 6.47 4.54 -12.32
CA PHE A 32 7.10 4.84 -13.61
C PHE A 32 6.11 5.32 -14.69
N HIS A 33 4.82 5.35 -14.40
CA HIS A 33 3.78 5.76 -15.35
C HIS A 33 3.93 7.23 -15.74
N ALA A 34 3.52 7.55 -16.97
CA ALA A 34 3.58 8.92 -17.47
C ALA A 34 2.68 9.85 -16.65
N SER A 35 3.18 11.04 -16.38
CA SER A 35 2.39 12.10 -15.76
C SER A 35 1.20 12.50 -16.64
N ALA A 36 0.03 12.69 -16.01
CA ALA A 36 -1.16 13.27 -16.65
C ALA A 36 -1.74 14.34 -15.69
N PRO A 37 -1.32 15.62 -15.85
CA PRO A 37 -1.75 16.70 -14.97
C PRO A 37 -3.26 16.97 -15.06
N PRO A 38 -3.93 17.30 -13.94
CA PRO A 38 -5.31 17.79 -13.94
C PRO A 38 -5.40 19.21 -14.53
N ASP A 39 -6.62 19.66 -14.82
CA ASP A 39 -6.87 21.02 -15.29
C ASP A 39 -6.87 22.06 -14.15
N LEU A 40 -7.18 21.61 -12.94
CA LEU A 40 -7.24 22.43 -11.72
C LEU A 40 -6.91 21.58 -10.51
N VAL A 41 -6.19 22.12 -9.54
CA VAL A 41 -6.05 21.56 -8.18
C VAL A 41 -6.80 22.44 -7.21
N VAL A 42 -7.66 21.84 -6.35
CA VAL A 42 -8.42 22.52 -5.30
C VAL A 42 -8.12 21.90 -3.96
N PHE A 43 -7.95 22.74 -2.94
CA PHE A 43 -7.62 22.36 -1.56
C PHE A 43 -8.82 22.64 -0.62
N PRO A 44 -9.78 21.72 -0.49
CA PRO A 44 -10.90 21.88 0.43
C PRO A 44 -10.46 21.69 1.89
N GLY A 45 -11.13 22.40 2.81
CA GLY A 45 -10.92 22.29 4.26
C GLY A 45 -12.04 21.58 5.01
N SER A 46 -13.14 21.15 4.32
CA SER A 46 -14.29 20.49 4.95
C SER A 46 -15.01 19.54 4.02
N ASN A 47 -15.83 18.65 4.61
CA ASN A 47 -16.70 17.73 3.87
C ASN A 47 -17.67 18.50 2.94
N ASP A 48 -18.24 19.63 3.40
CA ASP A 48 -19.15 20.44 2.62
C ASP A 48 -18.47 21.09 1.40
N GLU A 49 -17.23 21.50 1.55
CA GLU A 49 -16.44 22.03 0.42
C GLU A 49 -16.15 20.95 -0.60
N VAL A 50 -15.77 19.72 -0.18
CA VAL A 50 -15.61 18.58 -1.08
C VAL A 50 -16.91 18.26 -1.80
N ALA A 51 -18.05 18.27 -1.07
CA ALA A 51 -19.38 18.04 -1.65
C ALA A 51 -19.73 19.10 -2.72
N SER A 52 -19.44 20.37 -2.44
CA SER A 52 -19.62 21.47 -3.40
C SER A 52 -18.78 21.29 -4.67
N ILE A 53 -17.50 20.91 -4.54
CA ILE A 53 -16.61 20.64 -5.68
C ILE A 53 -17.15 19.49 -6.51
N VAL A 54 -17.43 18.34 -5.88
CA VAL A 54 -17.91 17.14 -6.58
C VAL A 54 -19.24 17.43 -7.31
N LYS A 55 -20.18 18.12 -6.66
CA LYS A 55 -21.46 18.51 -7.27
C LYS A 55 -21.25 19.41 -8.49
N GLN A 56 -20.39 20.43 -8.38
CA GLN A 56 -20.08 21.32 -9.51
C GLN A 56 -19.46 20.54 -10.70
N CYS A 57 -18.60 19.57 -10.40
CA CYS A 57 -18.01 18.68 -11.41
C CYS A 57 -19.07 17.74 -12.03
N ALA A 58 -19.98 17.20 -11.21
CA ALA A 58 -21.06 16.35 -11.69
C ALA A 58 -22.04 17.07 -12.61
N ASP A 59 -22.34 18.34 -12.34
CA ASP A 59 -23.24 19.16 -13.17
C ASP A 59 -22.67 19.44 -14.58
N SER A 60 -21.34 19.32 -14.76
CA SER A 60 -20.63 19.61 -16.02
C SER A 60 -19.88 18.41 -16.60
N ASP A 61 -20.11 17.20 -16.09
CA ASP A 61 -19.43 15.96 -16.47
C ASP A 61 -17.89 16.08 -16.43
N THR A 62 -17.37 16.85 -15.45
CA THR A 62 -15.93 17.08 -15.25
C THR A 62 -15.35 16.00 -14.34
N PRO A 63 -14.25 15.32 -14.72
CA PRO A 63 -13.60 14.33 -13.86
C PRO A 63 -13.12 14.89 -12.52
N VAL A 64 -13.20 14.09 -11.47
CA VAL A 64 -12.74 14.39 -10.11
C VAL A 64 -11.67 13.37 -9.73
N ILE A 65 -10.48 13.84 -9.39
CA ILE A 65 -9.35 13.02 -8.98
C ILE A 65 -9.03 13.31 -7.51
N PRO A 66 -9.42 12.43 -6.56
CA PRO A 66 -9.02 12.59 -5.17
C PRO A 66 -7.51 12.40 -5.00
N PHE A 67 -6.88 13.24 -4.16
CA PHE A 67 -5.45 13.23 -3.95
C PHE A 67 -5.11 13.34 -2.46
N GLY A 68 -4.14 12.54 -2.02
CA GLY A 68 -3.55 12.61 -0.68
C GLY A 68 -2.14 13.21 -0.74
N VAL A 69 -1.11 12.33 -0.77
CA VAL A 69 0.31 12.73 -0.88
C VAL A 69 1.01 12.17 -2.13
N GLY A 70 0.28 11.47 -2.99
CA GLY A 70 0.80 10.97 -4.28
C GLY A 70 1.85 9.87 -4.17
N THR A 71 1.81 9.04 -3.12
CA THR A 71 2.77 7.95 -2.88
C THR A 71 2.33 6.59 -3.40
N SER A 72 1.29 6.53 -4.20
CA SER A 72 0.82 5.31 -4.87
C SER A 72 1.77 4.87 -6.00
N LEU A 73 1.62 3.62 -6.48
CA LEU A 73 2.61 2.95 -7.33
C LEU A 73 2.07 2.41 -8.66
N GLU A 74 0.78 2.68 -9.00
CA GLU A 74 0.13 2.12 -10.18
C GLU A 74 -0.62 3.18 -11.02
N GLY A 75 -0.20 4.45 -10.93
CA GLY A 75 -0.78 5.56 -11.69
C GLY A 75 -2.15 6.01 -11.20
N HIS A 76 -2.41 5.94 -9.90
CA HIS A 76 -3.72 6.22 -9.29
C HIS A 76 -4.21 7.66 -9.47
N VAL A 77 -3.29 8.62 -9.40
CA VAL A 77 -3.61 10.06 -9.38
C VAL A 77 -3.48 10.73 -10.74
N ALA A 78 -3.03 10.01 -11.77
CA ALA A 78 -2.92 10.54 -13.12
C ALA A 78 -4.30 10.95 -13.66
N ALA A 79 -4.48 12.20 -14.03
CA ALA A 79 -5.74 12.73 -14.58
C ALA A 79 -5.89 12.39 -16.06
N LEU A 80 -6.09 11.10 -16.38
CA LEU A 80 -6.09 10.56 -17.75
C LEU A 80 -7.10 11.23 -18.68
N HIS A 81 -8.13 11.86 -18.12
CA HIS A 81 -9.19 12.56 -18.85
C HIS A 81 -9.27 14.05 -18.44
N GLY A 82 -8.18 14.60 -17.89
CA GLY A 82 -8.18 15.95 -17.31
C GLY A 82 -9.05 16.01 -16.04
N GLY A 83 -9.61 17.17 -15.74
CA GLY A 83 -10.56 17.37 -14.64
C GLY A 83 -9.95 18.07 -13.43
N VAL A 84 -10.63 17.94 -12.29
CA VAL A 84 -10.30 18.63 -11.03
C VAL A 84 -9.67 17.66 -10.05
N CYS A 85 -8.43 17.95 -9.65
CA CYS A 85 -7.79 17.24 -8.54
C CYS A 85 -8.25 17.86 -7.22
N VAL A 86 -8.73 17.02 -6.30
CA VAL A 86 -9.20 17.40 -4.96
C VAL A 86 -8.13 16.97 -3.96
N ASP A 87 -7.27 17.90 -3.57
CA ASP A 87 -6.19 17.65 -2.61
C ASP A 87 -6.71 17.82 -1.18
N LEU A 88 -6.74 16.71 -0.45
CA LEU A 88 -7.29 16.62 0.91
C LEU A 88 -6.27 16.99 2.01
N SER A 89 -5.10 17.49 1.67
CA SER A 89 -4.02 17.80 2.63
C SER A 89 -4.42 18.84 3.69
N MET A 90 -5.39 19.72 3.39
CA MET A 90 -5.92 20.67 4.37
C MET A 90 -6.91 20.04 5.36
N MET A 91 -7.42 18.85 5.08
CA MET A 91 -8.31 18.09 5.96
C MET A 91 -7.46 17.12 6.81
N ASN A 92 -6.70 17.66 7.75
CA ASN A 92 -5.65 16.94 8.48
C ASN A 92 -5.82 16.97 10.02
N GLU A 93 -7.05 17.02 10.50
CA GLU A 93 -7.36 17.01 11.93
C GLU A 93 -7.68 15.60 12.45
N VAL A 94 -7.15 15.28 13.63
CA VAL A 94 -7.60 14.13 14.42
C VAL A 94 -8.85 14.57 15.18
N LEU A 95 -10.01 14.09 14.72
CA LEU A 95 -11.32 14.59 15.19
C LEU A 95 -11.70 14.04 16.55
N GLU A 96 -11.41 12.76 16.81
CA GLU A 96 -11.83 12.08 18.04
C GLU A 96 -10.90 10.92 18.36
N ILE A 97 -10.43 10.82 19.59
CA ILE A 97 -9.67 9.66 20.10
C ILE A 97 -10.46 9.05 21.26
N ASN A 98 -10.76 7.75 21.18
CA ASN A 98 -11.50 6.99 22.20
C ASN A 98 -10.63 5.86 22.76
N PRO A 99 -9.76 6.15 23.75
CA PRO A 99 -8.81 5.16 24.26
C PRO A 99 -9.50 3.94 24.89
N GLY A 100 -10.65 4.13 25.55
CA GLY A 100 -11.41 3.05 26.18
C GLY A 100 -12.02 2.07 25.17
N ASP A 101 -12.39 2.55 23.98
CA ASP A 101 -12.98 1.75 22.91
C ASP A 101 -11.97 1.30 21.86
N LEU A 102 -10.74 1.81 21.94
CA LEU A 102 -9.64 1.56 21.00
C LEU A 102 -10.02 1.94 19.57
N ASP A 103 -10.57 3.14 19.40
CA ASP A 103 -10.91 3.69 18.10
C ASP A 103 -10.53 5.18 18.00
N VAL A 104 -10.40 5.66 16.76
CA VAL A 104 -10.08 7.04 16.44
C VAL A 104 -10.79 7.46 15.16
N ARG A 105 -11.26 8.71 15.10
CA ARG A 105 -11.78 9.32 13.87
C ARG A 105 -10.88 10.45 13.42
N VAL A 106 -10.51 10.41 12.15
CA VAL A 106 -9.57 11.35 11.54
C VAL A 106 -10.09 11.86 10.21
N GLN A 107 -9.68 13.05 9.81
CA GLN A 107 -9.84 13.53 8.45
C GLN A 107 -8.86 12.82 7.50
N ALA A 108 -9.23 12.75 6.23
CA ALA A 108 -8.51 11.96 5.22
C ALA A 108 -7.05 12.37 4.99
N GLY A 109 -6.71 13.64 5.17
CA GLY A 109 -5.36 14.20 5.01
C GLY A 109 -4.43 13.96 6.18
N VAL A 110 -4.89 13.40 7.31
CA VAL A 110 -4.01 13.02 8.43
C VAL A 110 -3.06 11.93 7.97
N THR A 111 -1.74 12.11 8.22
CA THR A 111 -0.77 11.06 7.90
C THR A 111 -0.68 10.02 9.01
N ARG A 112 -0.23 8.80 8.67
CA ARG A 112 -0.02 7.74 9.65
C ARG A 112 0.93 8.15 10.77
N LYS A 113 2.03 8.85 10.43
CA LYS A 113 3.00 9.30 11.43
C LYS A 113 2.40 10.35 12.37
N GLN A 114 1.65 11.31 11.80
CA GLN A 114 0.94 12.32 12.58
C GLN A 114 -0.02 11.64 13.58
N LEU A 115 -0.84 10.69 13.11
CA LEU A 115 -1.75 9.95 13.98
C LEU A 115 -1.01 9.23 15.11
N ASN A 116 0.08 8.51 14.81
CA ASN A 116 0.81 7.75 15.82
C ASN A 116 1.48 8.64 16.87
N VAL A 117 1.88 9.87 16.53
CA VAL A 117 2.37 10.86 17.52
C VAL A 117 1.27 11.22 18.52
N GLU A 118 0.03 11.43 18.05
CA GLU A 118 -1.11 11.74 18.94
C GLU A 118 -1.52 10.51 19.77
N LEU A 119 -1.61 9.34 19.16
CA LEU A 119 -2.02 8.09 19.82
C LEU A 119 -1.03 7.65 20.92
N ALA A 120 0.27 7.88 20.72
CA ALA A 120 1.30 7.53 21.69
C ALA A 120 1.08 8.17 23.08
N ARG A 121 0.49 9.38 23.13
CA ARG A 121 0.10 10.08 24.38
C ARG A 121 -0.96 9.33 25.18
N HIS A 122 -1.68 8.42 24.53
CA HIS A 122 -2.73 7.59 25.12
C HIS A 122 -2.30 6.12 25.28
N GLY A 123 -1.01 5.80 25.05
CA GLY A 123 -0.51 4.43 25.07
C GLY A 123 -1.06 3.57 23.93
N LEU A 124 -1.41 4.19 22.79
CA LEU A 124 -2.01 3.55 21.62
C LEU A 124 -1.14 3.72 20.38
N PHE A 125 -1.40 2.90 19.37
CA PHE A 125 -0.83 3.05 18.03
C PHE A 125 -1.76 2.51 16.94
N PHE A 126 -1.56 3.01 15.72
CA PHE A 126 -2.17 2.49 14.50
C PHE A 126 -1.14 1.65 13.74
N PRO A 127 -1.41 0.36 13.47
CA PRO A 127 -0.38 -0.59 13.05
C PRO A 127 -0.09 -0.62 11.55
N VAL A 128 -1.04 -0.21 10.69
CA VAL A 128 -0.83 -0.32 9.23
C VAL A 128 0.26 0.64 8.78
N ASP A 129 1.33 0.11 8.19
CA ASP A 129 2.59 0.82 8.00
C ASP A 129 3.16 0.67 6.57
N PRO A 130 2.48 1.21 5.54
CA PRO A 130 3.06 1.24 4.19
C PRO A 130 4.42 1.95 4.21
N GLY A 131 5.25 1.64 3.21
CA GLY A 131 6.62 2.19 3.12
C GLY A 131 6.70 3.71 3.14
N ALA A 132 5.70 4.41 2.62
CA ALA A 132 5.60 5.87 2.64
C ALA A 132 4.80 6.40 3.83
N ASP A 133 4.99 7.68 4.19
CA ASP A 133 4.13 8.38 5.14
C ASP A 133 2.86 8.86 4.44
N ALA A 134 1.97 7.91 4.14
CA ALA A 134 0.74 8.14 3.40
C ALA A 134 -0.34 8.76 4.28
N THR A 135 -1.30 9.46 3.65
CA THR A 135 -2.52 9.94 4.31
C THR A 135 -3.49 8.80 4.55
N LEU A 136 -4.22 8.85 5.66
CA LEU A 136 -5.16 7.79 6.05
C LEU A 136 -6.33 7.63 5.07
N GLY A 137 -6.76 8.73 4.44
CA GLY A 137 -7.73 8.67 3.34
C GLY A 137 -7.17 7.97 2.10
N GLY A 138 -5.91 8.25 1.73
CA GLY A 138 -5.21 7.57 0.65
C GLY A 138 -5.01 6.08 0.95
N MET A 139 -4.57 5.74 2.17
CA MET A 139 -4.43 4.36 2.62
C MET A 139 -5.77 3.60 2.58
N ALA A 140 -6.87 4.25 2.98
CA ALA A 140 -8.21 3.67 2.88
C ALA A 140 -8.62 3.47 1.42
N ALA A 141 -8.35 4.44 0.55
CA ALA A 141 -8.70 4.40 -0.86
C ALA A 141 -7.95 3.30 -1.63
N THR A 142 -6.68 3.02 -1.30
CA THR A 142 -5.89 1.97 -1.94
C THR A 142 -5.99 0.60 -1.23
N GLY A 143 -6.63 0.54 -0.04
CA GLY A 143 -6.65 -0.68 0.76
C GLY A 143 -5.25 -1.06 1.27
N ALA A 144 -4.44 -0.05 1.62
CA ALA A 144 -3.02 -0.19 1.93
C ALA A 144 -2.73 -1.27 2.99
N SER A 145 -1.55 -1.86 2.88
CA SER A 145 -0.98 -2.84 3.78
C SER A 145 0.34 -2.32 4.40
N GLY A 146 1.24 -3.21 4.73
CA GLY A 146 2.56 -2.91 5.28
C GLY A 146 3.13 -4.09 6.06
N THR A 147 4.29 -3.88 6.68
CA THR A 147 5.05 -4.95 7.34
C THR A 147 4.33 -5.57 8.54
N ASN A 148 3.44 -4.83 9.19
CA ASN A 148 2.65 -5.28 10.34
C ASN A 148 1.37 -6.05 9.96
N ALA A 149 1.05 -6.18 8.67
CA ALA A 149 -0.22 -6.76 8.24
C ALA A 149 -0.38 -8.22 8.68
N VAL A 150 0.69 -9.00 8.70
CA VAL A 150 0.69 -10.41 9.15
C VAL A 150 0.08 -10.58 10.55
N ARG A 151 0.18 -9.59 11.42
CA ARG A 151 -0.38 -9.63 12.78
C ARG A 151 -1.66 -8.83 12.93
N TYR A 152 -1.69 -7.64 12.35
CA TYR A 152 -2.75 -6.65 12.63
C TYR A 152 -3.75 -6.50 11.48
N GLY A 153 -3.51 -7.14 10.34
CA GLY A 153 -4.29 -6.96 9.13
C GLY A 153 -3.95 -5.66 8.39
N THR A 154 -4.58 -5.48 7.25
CA THR A 154 -4.44 -4.31 6.37
C THR A 154 -5.40 -3.18 6.76
N MET A 155 -5.49 -2.14 5.95
CA MET A 155 -6.52 -1.09 6.12
C MET A 155 -7.93 -1.71 6.17
N ARG A 156 -8.18 -2.75 5.39
CA ARG A 156 -9.47 -3.43 5.30
C ARG A 156 -9.98 -3.95 6.65
N GLU A 157 -9.10 -4.51 7.48
CA GLU A 157 -9.42 -5.04 8.80
C GLU A 157 -9.47 -3.94 9.88
N ASN A 158 -8.86 -2.79 9.61
CA ASN A 158 -8.67 -1.72 10.59
C ASN A 158 -9.62 -0.52 10.41
N ILE A 159 -10.34 -0.42 9.28
CA ILE A 159 -11.38 0.59 9.08
C ILE A 159 -12.69 0.10 9.70
N LEU A 160 -13.28 0.93 10.57
CA LEU A 160 -14.60 0.69 11.19
C LEU A 160 -15.72 1.42 10.46
N GLY A 161 -15.43 2.56 9.83
CA GLY A 161 -16.37 3.38 9.08
C GLY A 161 -15.68 4.47 8.29
N LEU A 162 -16.41 5.07 7.37
CA LEU A 162 -15.92 6.13 6.48
C LEU A 162 -16.97 7.23 6.36
N THR A 163 -16.54 8.48 6.20
CA THR A 163 -17.34 9.54 5.61
C THR A 163 -16.90 9.72 4.17
N VAL A 164 -17.85 9.65 3.24
CA VAL A 164 -17.59 9.67 1.79
C VAL A 164 -18.48 10.70 1.13
N VAL A 165 -17.91 11.52 0.26
CA VAL A 165 -18.67 12.37 -0.66
C VAL A 165 -18.94 11.59 -1.93
N MET A 166 -20.23 11.37 -2.21
CA MET A 166 -20.73 10.63 -3.36
C MET A 166 -20.64 11.46 -4.66
N PRO A 167 -20.67 10.81 -5.84
CA PRO A 167 -20.62 11.52 -7.13
C PRO A 167 -21.71 12.57 -7.36
N ASN A 168 -22.83 12.50 -6.66
CA ASN A 168 -23.91 13.51 -6.68
C ASN A 168 -23.73 14.64 -5.66
N GLY A 169 -22.61 14.63 -4.90
CA GLY A 169 -22.32 15.59 -3.82
C GLY A 169 -22.96 15.27 -2.48
N GLU A 170 -23.69 14.16 -2.32
CA GLU A 170 -24.19 13.75 -1.01
C GLU A 170 -23.05 13.27 -0.11
N ILE A 171 -23.12 13.64 1.18
CA ILE A 171 -22.19 13.15 2.21
C ILE A 171 -22.84 11.95 2.90
N VAL A 172 -22.19 10.80 2.82
CA VAL A 172 -22.70 9.57 3.44
C VAL A 172 -21.71 9.03 4.46
N GLN A 173 -22.22 8.35 5.48
CA GLN A 173 -21.42 7.62 6.45
C GLN A 173 -21.65 6.13 6.29
N THR A 174 -20.56 5.36 6.28
CA THR A 174 -20.61 3.90 6.25
C THR A 174 -20.06 3.34 7.55
N GLY A 175 -20.68 2.28 8.06
CA GLY A 175 -20.22 1.66 9.32
C GLY A 175 -20.36 2.57 10.53
N GLY A 176 -19.43 2.52 11.45
CA GLY A 176 -19.43 3.28 12.70
C GLY A 176 -18.41 2.73 13.70
N ARG A 177 -18.52 3.14 14.98
CA ARG A 177 -17.58 2.75 16.05
C ARG A 177 -17.73 1.30 16.54
N ALA A 178 -18.87 0.67 16.26
CA ALA A 178 -19.11 -0.70 16.68
C ALA A 178 -18.19 -1.68 15.94
N ARG A 179 -17.47 -2.54 16.70
CA ARG A 179 -16.54 -3.52 16.13
C ARG A 179 -17.21 -4.64 15.32
N LYS A 180 -18.53 -4.84 15.52
CA LYS A 180 -19.31 -5.86 14.83
C LYS A 180 -20.65 -5.26 14.41
N SER A 181 -21.02 -5.47 13.15
CA SER A 181 -22.34 -5.17 12.63
C SER A 181 -22.73 -6.20 11.59
N ALA A 182 -23.98 -6.62 11.61
CA ALA A 182 -24.62 -7.44 10.58
C ALA A 182 -25.82 -6.69 9.96
N SER A 183 -25.84 -5.35 10.08
CA SER A 183 -26.93 -4.49 9.60
C SER A 183 -26.63 -3.99 8.19
N GLY A 184 -27.29 -4.60 7.21
CA GLY A 184 -27.19 -4.20 5.80
C GLY A 184 -25.93 -4.70 5.10
N TYR A 185 -25.66 -4.13 3.92
CA TYR A 185 -24.45 -4.41 3.15
C TYR A 185 -23.24 -3.68 3.73
N ASP A 186 -22.06 -4.30 3.66
CA ASP A 186 -20.82 -3.70 4.13
C ASP A 186 -20.27 -2.69 3.11
N LEU A 187 -20.79 -1.47 3.16
CA LEU A 187 -20.34 -0.39 2.30
C LEU A 187 -18.93 0.09 2.68
N THR A 188 -18.53 -0.05 3.94
CA THR A 188 -17.17 0.32 4.38
C THR A 188 -16.11 -0.46 3.62
N ARG A 189 -16.32 -1.79 3.46
CA ARG A 189 -15.42 -2.65 2.69
C ARG A 189 -15.48 -2.38 1.19
N LEU A 190 -16.61 -1.88 0.68
CA LEU A 190 -16.76 -1.53 -0.73
C LEU A 190 -15.96 -0.27 -1.09
N PHE A 191 -15.93 0.74 -0.20
CA PHE A 191 -15.13 1.95 -0.44
C PHE A 191 -13.66 1.77 -0.14
N CYS A 192 -13.29 0.85 0.77
CA CYS A 192 -11.89 0.51 1.03
C CYS A 192 -11.29 -0.19 -0.21
N GLY A 193 -10.24 0.40 -0.78
CA GLY A 193 -9.65 -0.08 -2.03
C GLY A 193 -10.38 0.38 -3.31
N SER A 194 -11.31 1.34 -3.21
CA SER A 194 -12.02 1.88 -4.38
C SER A 194 -11.21 2.91 -5.17
N GLU A 195 -10.07 3.35 -4.67
CA GLU A 195 -9.13 4.27 -5.34
C GLU A 195 -9.80 5.57 -5.84
N GLY A 196 -10.79 6.07 -5.10
CA GLY A 196 -11.53 7.27 -5.46
C GLY A 196 -12.51 7.10 -6.61
N THR A 197 -12.73 5.89 -7.14
CA THR A 197 -13.62 5.65 -8.28
C THR A 197 -15.11 5.59 -7.90
N LEU A 198 -15.45 5.44 -6.62
CA LEU A 198 -16.82 5.39 -6.13
C LEU A 198 -17.26 6.63 -5.35
N GLY A 199 -16.31 7.47 -4.93
CA GLY A 199 -16.52 8.68 -4.14
C GLY A 199 -15.23 9.18 -3.53
N VAL A 200 -15.27 10.33 -2.85
CA VAL A 200 -14.12 10.93 -2.14
C VAL A 200 -14.23 10.59 -0.67
N ILE A 201 -13.28 9.80 -0.15
CA ILE A 201 -13.17 9.51 1.29
C ILE A 201 -12.65 10.77 1.98
N THR A 202 -13.40 11.32 2.93
CA THR A 202 -13.06 12.57 3.63
C THR A 202 -12.77 12.38 5.11
N GLU A 203 -13.30 11.32 5.75
CA GLU A 203 -12.96 10.94 7.11
C GLU A 203 -12.86 9.42 7.24
N VAL A 204 -12.02 8.96 8.17
CA VAL A 204 -11.80 7.54 8.44
C VAL A 204 -11.95 7.27 9.92
N GLN A 205 -12.82 6.32 10.27
CA GLN A 205 -12.96 5.74 11.60
C GLN A 205 -12.09 4.48 11.68
N LEU A 206 -11.07 4.49 12.53
CA LEU A 206 -10.05 3.45 12.61
C LEU A 206 -10.08 2.72 13.93
N LYS A 207 -9.80 1.42 13.87
CA LYS A 207 -9.42 0.62 15.04
C LYS A 207 -7.94 0.87 15.36
N VAL A 208 -7.64 1.07 16.65
CA VAL A 208 -6.28 1.23 17.16
C VAL A 208 -5.98 0.17 18.22
N TYR A 209 -4.70 0.07 18.61
CA TYR A 209 -4.21 -0.97 19.50
C TYR A 209 -3.39 -0.35 20.62
N GLY A 210 -3.35 -1.03 21.79
CA GLY A 210 -2.43 -0.67 22.85
C GLY A 210 -0.98 -0.90 22.42
N LEU A 211 -0.08 0.01 22.83
CA LEU A 211 1.34 -0.18 22.63
C LEU A 211 1.77 -1.50 23.34
N PRO A 212 2.49 -2.39 22.66
CA PRO A 212 3.03 -3.60 23.29
C PRO A 212 3.96 -3.25 24.47
N GLU A 213 3.93 -4.06 25.51
CA GLU A 213 4.80 -3.90 26.67
C GLU A 213 6.28 -4.11 26.30
N ALA A 214 6.53 -5.09 25.43
CA ALA A 214 7.86 -5.42 24.94
C ALA A 214 7.86 -5.70 23.45
N HIS A 215 9.02 -5.44 22.84
CA HIS A 215 9.34 -5.76 21.46
C HIS A 215 10.63 -6.59 21.42
N SER A 216 10.73 -7.50 20.45
CA SER A 216 11.97 -8.16 20.09
C SER A 216 12.13 -8.16 18.58
N ALA A 217 13.34 -7.94 18.08
CA ALA A 217 13.66 -8.09 16.66
C ALA A 217 14.67 -9.21 16.47
N GLY A 218 14.55 -9.96 15.38
CA GLY A 218 15.42 -11.05 15.03
C GLY A 218 15.82 -11.08 13.58
N VAL A 219 16.94 -11.72 13.26
CA VAL A 219 17.43 -11.92 11.89
C VAL A 219 18.02 -13.31 11.73
N CYS A 220 17.74 -13.96 10.61
CA CYS A 220 18.29 -15.24 10.23
C CYS A 220 18.64 -15.28 8.75
N ALA A 221 19.87 -15.66 8.40
CA ALA A 221 20.28 -15.91 7.04
C ALA A 221 20.17 -17.41 6.72
N PHE A 222 19.78 -17.74 5.49
CA PHE A 222 19.56 -19.12 5.03
C PHE A 222 20.48 -19.45 3.86
N LYS A 223 20.83 -20.74 3.74
CA LYS A 223 21.64 -21.22 2.63
C LYS A 223 20.86 -21.20 1.30
N THR A 224 19.54 -21.33 1.38
CA THR A 224 18.66 -21.38 0.21
C THR A 224 17.43 -20.51 0.42
N LEU A 225 16.85 -20.03 -0.67
CA LEU A 225 15.60 -19.28 -0.70
C LEU A 225 14.45 -20.14 -0.15
N GLU A 226 14.41 -21.43 -0.55
CA GLU A 226 13.40 -22.38 -0.13
C GLU A 226 13.39 -22.50 1.41
N GLY A 227 14.57 -22.69 2.02
CA GLY A 227 14.66 -22.80 3.46
C GLY A 227 14.13 -21.56 4.19
N ALA A 228 14.42 -20.37 3.66
CA ALA A 228 13.90 -19.13 4.22
C ALA A 228 12.35 -19.10 4.14
N VAL A 229 11.79 -19.26 2.94
CA VAL A 229 10.33 -19.13 2.74
C VAL A 229 9.55 -20.26 3.41
N ASP A 230 10.02 -21.52 3.32
CA ASP A 230 9.35 -22.66 3.95
C ASP A 230 9.36 -22.57 5.48
N SER A 231 10.39 -21.96 6.09
CA SER A 231 10.39 -21.68 7.53
C SER A 231 9.27 -20.71 7.92
N VAL A 232 9.01 -19.68 7.10
CA VAL A 232 7.90 -18.74 7.34
C VAL A 232 6.55 -19.46 7.25
N ILE A 233 6.36 -20.30 6.24
CA ILE A 233 5.14 -21.10 6.11
C ILE A 233 4.90 -21.91 7.40
N SER A 234 5.93 -22.58 7.91
CA SER A 234 5.85 -23.35 9.16
C SER A 234 5.54 -22.48 10.39
N ILE A 235 6.19 -21.32 10.51
CA ILE A 235 5.95 -20.35 11.60
C ILE A 235 4.49 -19.91 11.63
N ILE A 236 3.93 -19.55 10.47
CA ILE A 236 2.52 -19.14 10.35
C ILE A 236 1.57 -20.30 10.65
N GLN A 237 1.84 -21.50 10.13
CA GLN A 237 1.02 -22.69 10.38
C GLN A 237 1.02 -23.12 11.85
N MET A 238 2.12 -22.94 12.56
CA MET A 238 2.22 -23.19 14.00
C MET A 238 1.54 -22.11 14.85
N GLY A 239 1.07 -21.01 14.23
CA GLY A 239 0.33 -19.96 14.91
C GLY A 239 1.20 -19.06 15.78
N ILE A 240 2.51 -18.96 15.50
CA ILE A 240 3.38 -18.02 16.21
C ILE A 240 2.99 -16.60 15.78
N PRO A 241 2.60 -15.72 16.73
CA PRO A 241 2.02 -14.42 16.39
C PRO A 241 3.11 -13.38 16.09
N VAL A 242 3.91 -13.63 15.05
CA VAL A 242 4.93 -12.69 14.60
C VAL A 242 4.30 -11.34 14.25
N ALA A 243 4.92 -10.24 14.67
CA ALA A 243 4.45 -8.90 14.35
C ALA A 243 4.84 -8.49 12.93
N ARG A 244 6.02 -8.92 12.49
CA ARG A 244 6.55 -8.73 11.13
C ARG A 244 7.40 -9.91 10.75
N VAL A 245 7.39 -10.26 9.47
CA VAL A 245 8.37 -11.15 8.86
C VAL A 245 8.65 -10.70 7.43
N GLU A 246 9.89 -10.25 7.21
CA GLU A 246 10.34 -9.63 5.98
C GLU A 246 11.48 -10.43 5.35
N PHE A 247 11.43 -10.59 4.05
CA PHE A 247 12.42 -11.32 3.27
C PHE A 247 13.26 -10.36 2.41
N LEU A 248 14.56 -10.59 2.38
CA LEU A 248 15.49 -10.00 1.42
C LEU A 248 16.28 -11.13 0.74
N ASP A 249 16.35 -11.12 -0.61
CA ASP A 249 17.24 -12.04 -1.32
C ASP A 249 18.72 -11.63 -1.20
N GLU A 250 19.63 -12.45 -1.67
CA GLU A 250 21.08 -12.18 -1.61
C GLU A 250 21.50 -10.92 -2.38
N VAL A 251 20.76 -10.56 -3.45
CA VAL A 251 21.02 -9.34 -4.24
C VAL A 251 20.65 -8.12 -3.41
N GLN A 252 19.49 -8.16 -2.75
CA GLN A 252 19.04 -7.09 -1.88
C GLN A 252 19.92 -6.97 -0.62
N VAL A 253 20.35 -8.09 -0.03
CA VAL A 253 21.27 -8.08 1.13
C VAL A 253 22.60 -7.43 0.76
N ARG A 254 23.17 -7.75 -0.42
CA ARG A 254 24.38 -7.10 -0.94
C ARG A 254 24.17 -5.59 -1.12
N ALA A 255 23.02 -5.20 -1.67
CA ALA A 255 22.67 -3.79 -1.86
C ALA A 255 22.62 -3.03 -0.52
N VAL A 256 21.94 -3.55 0.50
CA VAL A 256 21.85 -2.87 1.81
C VAL A 256 23.17 -2.87 2.55
N ASN A 257 23.99 -3.91 2.42
CA ASN A 257 25.35 -3.92 2.98
C ASN A 257 26.19 -2.77 2.42
N ALA A 258 26.18 -2.58 1.09
CA ALA A 258 26.91 -1.52 0.43
C ALA A 258 26.38 -0.12 0.79
N TYR A 259 25.06 0.07 0.79
CA TYR A 259 24.40 1.35 1.00
C TYR A 259 24.51 1.81 2.45
N SER A 260 24.16 0.93 3.41
CA SER A 260 24.06 1.25 4.84
C SER A 260 25.30 0.83 5.64
N LYS A 261 26.38 0.39 4.95
CA LYS A 261 27.66 -0.07 5.56
C LYS A 261 27.44 -1.18 6.59
N LEU A 262 26.55 -2.12 6.27
CA LEU A 262 26.27 -3.30 7.04
C LEU A 262 27.17 -4.47 6.61
N SER A 263 27.12 -5.59 7.34
CA SER A 263 27.97 -6.77 7.09
C SER A 263 27.18 -8.08 7.25
N TYR A 264 25.94 -8.12 6.76
CA TYR A 264 25.19 -9.37 6.71
C TYR A 264 25.81 -10.34 5.70
N ALA A 265 25.69 -11.65 5.95
CA ALA A 265 26.02 -12.65 4.93
C ALA A 265 25.14 -12.39 3.69
N GLU A 266 25.76 -12.38 2.49
CA GLU A 266 25.03 -12.19 1.23
C GLU A 266 24.27 -13.48 0.86
N LEU A 267 23.23 -13.75 1.62
CA LEU A 267 22.35 -14.93 1.56
C LEU A 267 20.89 -14.47 1.73
N PRO A 268 19.93 -15.29 1.29
CA PRO A 268 18.53 -15.07 1.61
C PRO A 268 18.32 -14.87 3.11
N THR A 269 17.71 -13.76 3.50
CA THR A 269 17.65 -13.35 4.91
C THR A 269 16.24 -12.96 5.31
N LEU A 270 15.82 -13.45 6.47
CA LEU A 270 14.57 -13.08 7.13
C LEU A 270 14.84 -12.13 8.30
N PHE A 271 13.98 -11.11 8.40
CA PHE A 271 13.91 -10.18 9.52
C PHE A 271 12.57 -10.34 10.23
N PHE A 272 12.59 -10.45 11.54
CA PHE A 272 11.42 -10.69 12.37
C PHE A 272 11.21 -9.57 13.39
N GLU A 273 9.96 -9.34 13.76
CA GLU A 273 9.61 -8.55 14.93
C GLU A 273 8.52 -9.28 15.73
N PHE A 274 8.63 -9.21 17.05
CA PHE A 274 7.71 -9.83 18.00
C PHE A 274 7.19 -8.77 18.96
N HIS A 275 5.88 -8.81 19.22
CA HIS A 275 5.21 -7.91 20.14
C HIS A 275 4.52 -8.71 21.24
N GLY A 276 4.56 -8.22 22.48
CA GLY A 276 3.85 -8.86 23.59
C GLY A 276 4.32 -8.39 24.95
N THR A 277 4.26 -9.28 25.95
CA THR A 277 4.94 -9.14 27.23
C THR A 277 6.39 -9.57 27.10
N GLU A 278 7.25 -9.22 28.07
CA GLU A 278 8.65 -9.65 28.08
C GLU A 278 8.80 -11.18 27.92
N ALA A 279 8.00 -11.96 28.66
CA ALA A 279 8.03 -13.42 28.56
C ALA A 279 7.57 -13.92 27.17
N SER A 280 6.53 -13.32 26.62
CA SER A 280 5.97 -13.72 25.33
C SER A 280 6.91 -13.47 24.16
N VAL A 281 7.63 -12.34 24.14
CA VAL A 281 8.57 -12.04 23.04
C VAL A 281 9.80 -12.97 23.08
N ILE A 282 10.21 -13.42 24.24
CA ILE A 282 11.27 -14.43 24.40
C ILE A 282 10.79 -15.77 23.83
N GLU A 283 9.63 -16.26 24.27
CA GLU A 283 9.04 -17.53 23.80
C GLU A 283 8.86 -17.54 22.27
N GLN A 284 8.33 -16.44 21.70
CA GLN A 284 8.19 -16.30 20.24
C GLN A 284 9.56 -16.35 19.54
N SER A 285 10.55 -15.64 20.05
CA SER A 285 11.91 -15.61 19.47
C SER A 285 12.60 -16.97 19.51
N GLU A 286 12.48 -17.70 20.63
CA GLU A 286 13.03 -19.05 20.79
C GLU A 286 12.32 -20.04 19.86
N GLY A 287 10.98 -20.02 19.77
CA GLY A 287 10.22 -20.89 18.87
C GLY A 287 10.56 -20.65 17.41
N VAL A 288 10.72 -19.38 16.98
CA VAL A 288 11.16 -19.06 15.62
C VAL A 288 12.59 -19.49 15.37
N ALA A 289 13.49 -19.37 16.36
CA ALA A 289 14.87 -19.85 16.25
C ALA A 289 14.94 -21.36 16.02
N GLU A 290 14.12 -22.16 16.72
CA GLU A 290 14.05 -23.61 16.54
C GLU A 290 13.57 -23.95 15.11
N ILE A 291 12.47 -23.34 14.66
CA ILE A 291 11.92 -23.59 13.31
C ILE A 291 12.93 -23.19 12.23
N THR A 292 13.51 -21.98 12.30
CA THR A 292 14.48 -21.54 11.29
C THR A 292 15.69 -22.48 11.19
N ALA A 293 16.16 -23.03 12.31
CA ALA A 293 17.25 -24.00 12.32
C ALA A 293 16.88 -25.31 11.59
N GLU A 294 15.64 -25.81 11.72
CA GLU A 294 15.16 -27.00 11.02
C GLU A 294 15.15 -26.82 9.49
N TYR A 295 14.92 -25.60 9.01
CA TYR A 295 14.91 -25.24 7.59
C TYR A 295 16.27 -24.79 7.06
N GLY A 296 17.36 -25.03 7.80
CA GLY A 296 18.73 -24.74 7.35
C GLY A 296 19.15 -23.29 7.52
N GLY A 297 18.45 -22.55 8.38
CA GLY A 297 18.86 -21.23 8.85
C GLY A 297 20.18 -21.29 9.60
N GLY A 298 20.96 -20.23 9.53
CA GLY A 298 22.15 -20.02 10.31
C GLY A 298 21.85 -19.63 11.76
N GLU A 299 22.75 -18.88 12.37
CA GLU A 299 22.54 -18.33 13.70
C GLU A 299 21.34 -17.35 13.70
N PHE A 300 20.30 -17.64 14.47
CA PHE A 300 19.21 -16.70 14.73
C PHE A 300 19.65 -15.69 15.79
N ARG A 301 19.91 -14.46 15.35
CA ARG A 301 20.29 -13.36 16.25
C ARG A 301 19.06 -12.52 16.56
N TRP A 302 18.77 -12.30 17.83
CA TRP A 302 17.64 -11.50 18.26
C TRP A 302 17.97 -10.64 19.49
N SER A 303 17.21 -9.56 19.68
CA SER A 303 17.41 -8.65 20.81
C SER A 303 16.12 -7.94 21.21
N THR A 304 16.00 -7.68 22.52
CA THR A 304 14.99 -6.81 23.12
C THR A 304 15.48 -5.36 23.31
N LYS A 305 16.76 -5.09 23.03
CA LYS A 305 17.33 -3.75 23.17
C LYS A 305 17.01 -2.89 21.95
N GLN A 306 16.44 -1.72 22.18
CA GLN A 306 15.99 -0.81 21.12
C GLN A 306 17.09 -0.45 20.10
N GLU A 307 18.32 -0.21 20.56
CA GLU A 307 19.44 0.12 19.67
C GLU A 307 19.75 -1.02 18.68
N GLU A 308 19.79 -2.27 19.19
CA GLU A 308 20.04 -3.46 18.39
C GLU A 308 18.88 -3.73 17.42
N GLN A 309 17.63 -3.54 17.87
CA GLN A 309 16.45 -3.63 17.01
C GLN A 309 16.50 -2.61 15.86
N ASN A 310 16.85 -1.36 16.14
CA ASN A 310 16.99 -0.32 15.14
C ASN A 310 18.03 -0.67 14.08
N GLN A 311 19.17 -1.27 14.49
CA GLN A 311 20.19 -1.73 13.56
C GLN A 311 19.69 -2.89 12.66
N LEU A 312 18.95 -3.85 13.23
CA LEU A 312 18.37 -4.97 12.48
C LEU A 312 17.38 -4.45 11.42
N TRP A 313 16.53 -3.50 11.79
CA TRP A 313 15.53 -2.93 10.88
C TRP A 313 16.11 -1.92 9.87
N GLN A 314 17.32 -1.38 10.09
CA GLN A 314 17.95 -0.44 9.17
C GLN A 314 18.07 -1.02 7.76
N ALA A 315 18.50 -2.29 7.65
CA ALA A 315 18.61 -2.99 6.37
C ALA A 315 17.28 -3.01 5.60
N ARG A 316 16.17 -3.24 6.30
CA ARG A 316 14.84 -3.29 5.67
C ARG A 316 14.30 -1.90 5.30
N HIS A 317 14.54 -0.91 6.16
CA HIS A 317 14.14 0.48 5.89
C HIS A 317 14.86 1.06 4.67
N ASP A 318 16.12 0.73 4.50
CA ASP A 318 16.93 1.23 3.39
C ASP A 318 16.76 0.43 2.09
N ALA A 319 16.01 -0.69 2.12
CA ALA A 319 15.96 -1.66 1.03
C ALA A 319 15.65 -1.04 -0.34
N TYR A 320 14.67 -0.15 -0.44
CA TYR A 320 14.32 0.52 -1.70
C TYR A 320 15.47 1.37 -2.24
N TYR A 321 16.03 2.26 -1.41
CA TYR A 321 17.12 3.15 -1.83
C TYR A 321 18.41 2.39 -2.11
N ALA A 322 18.67 1.34 -1.33
CA ALA A 322 19.80 0.44 -1.55
C ALA A 322 19.68 -0.31 -2.88
N GLY A 323 18.47 -0.81 -3.18
CA GLY A 323 18.15 -1.41 -4.47
C GLY A 323 18.39 -0.44 -5.63
N MET A 324 17.85 0.78 -5.54
CA MET A 324 18.07 1.83 -6.53
C MET A 324 19.55 2.16 -6.75
N ALA A 325 20.37 2.09 -5.70
CA ALA A 325 21.80 2.36 -5.78
C ALA A 325 22.59 1.28 -6.55
N LEU A 326 22.03 0.09 -6.80
CA LEU A 326 22.65 -0.93 -7.65
C LEU A 326 22.83 -0.48 -9.11
N ARG A 327 21.96 0.42 -9.58
CA ARG A 327 22.03 0.98 -10.94
C ARG A 327 21.68 2.47 -10.93
N PRO A 328 22.65 3.36 -10.65
CA PRO A 328 22.40 4.81 -10.63
C PRO A 328 21.88 5.32 -11.97
N GLY A 329 20.91 6.22 -11.94
CA GLY A 329 20.31 6.85 -13.13
C GLY A 329 19.19 6.06 -13.79
N CYS A 330 18.82 4.89 -13.26
CA CYS A 330 17.63 4.16 -13.69
C CYS A 330 16.40 4.53 -12.87
N SER A 331 15.23 4.08 -13.32
CA SER A 331 13.99 4.08 -12.56
C SER A 331 13.77 2.74 -11.87
N GLY A 332 13.17 2.75 -10.69
CA GLY A 332 12.71 1.54 -10.01
C GLY A 332 11.25 1.27 -10.33
N TRP A 333 10.97 0.08 -10.82
CA TRP A 333 9.60 -0.41 -10.98
C TRP A 333 9.35 -1.52 -9.94
N PRO A 334 8.74 -1.21 -8.79
CA PRO A 334 8.35 -2.23 -7.84
C PRO A 334 7.15 -3.00 -8.38
N THR A 335 7.29 -4.32 -8.53
CA THR A 335 6.15 -5.19 -8.82
C THR A 335 5.40 -5.53 -7.54
N ASP A 336 4.19 -6.08 -7.66
CA ASP A 336 3.40 -6.48 -6.50
C ASP A 336 2.48 -7.63 -6.86
N VAL A 337 2.64 -8.75 -6.17
CA VAL A 337 1.72 -9.90 -6.23
C VAL A 337 1.59 -10.52 -4.84
N CYS A 338 0.47 -11.19 -4.60
CA CYS A 338 0.28 -12.00 -3.40
C CYS A 338 -0.28 -13.37 -3.80
N VAL A 339 0.29 -14.42 -3.24
CA VAL A 339 -0.13 -15.82 -3.50
C VAL A 339 -0.50 -16.52 -2.20
N PRO A 340 -1.30 -17.60 -2.24
CA PRO A 340 -1.47 -18.47 -1.07
C PRO A 340 -0.09 -18.85 -0.52
N ILE A 341 0.10 -18.72 0.78
CA ILE A 341 1.43 -18.82 1.41
C ILE A 341 2.16 -20.12 1.05
N THR A 342 1.46 -21.22 0.86
CA THR A 342 2.04 -22.52 0.46
C THR A 342 2.54 -22.56 -0.99
N ARG A 343 2.21 -21.52 -1.81
CA ARG A 343 2.68 -21.40 -3.19
C ARG A 343 3.80 -20.36 -3.31
N LEU A 344 4.16 -19.71 -2.20
CA LEU A 344 5.10 -18.58 -2.21
C LEU A 344 6.51 -19.01 -2.66
N THR A 345 7.03 -20.10 -2.13
CA THR A 345 8.35 -20.64 -2.51
C THR A 345 8.45 -20.88 -4.02
N GLU A 346 7.46 -21.61 -4.58
CA GLU A 346 7.42 -21.90 -6.02
C GLU A 346 7.30 -20.60 -6.85
N CYS A 347 6.45 -19.66 -6.44
CA CYS A 347 6.26 -18.42 -7.16
C CYS A 347 7.55 -17.59 -7.22
N ILE A 348 8.26 -17.44 -6.09
CA ILE A 348 9.51 -16.69 -6.02
C ILE A 348 10.61 -17.38 -6.86
N GLN A 349 10.73 -18.71 -6.78
CA GLN A 349 11.73 -19.46 -7.54
C GLN A 349 11.57 -19.30 -9.06
N LEU A 350 10.34 -19.49 -9.56
CA LEU A 350 10.05 -19.31 -10.98
C LEU A 350 10.27 -17.86 -11.44
N THR A 351 9.96 -16.90 -10.58
CA THR A 351 10.19 -15.49 -10.85
C THR A 351 11.68 -15.16 -10.89
N ARG A 352 12.47 -15.72 -9.98
CA ARG A 352 13.92 -15.59 -9.97
C ARG A 352 14.54 -16.14 -11.27
N THR A 353 14.08 -17.31 -11.74
CA THR A 353 14.51 -17.89 -13.02
C THR A 353 14.24 -16.93 -14.18
N ASP A 354 13.04 -16.33 -14.25
CA ASP A 354 12.70 -15.32 -15.25
C ASP A 354 13.65 -14.12 -15.23
N VAL A 355 14.05 -13.64 -14.05
CA VAL A 355 14.98 -12.52 -13.89
C VAL A 355 16.39 -12.93 -14.36
N GLU A 356 16.88 -14.08 -13.94
CA GLU A 356 18.20 -14.61 -14.31
C GLU A 356 18.34 -14.80 -15.82
N GLU A 357 17.31 -15.32 -16.51
CA GLU A 357 17.30 -15.51 -17.96
C GLU A 357 17.36 -14.20 -18.76
N THR A 358 16.82 -13.11 -18.21
CA THR A 358 16.79 -11.82 -18.88
C THR A 358 18.00 -10.95 -18.56
N GLY A 359 18.69 -11.22 -17.45
CA GLY A 359 19.82 -10.41 -16.97
C GLY A 359 19.43 -9.04 -16.41
N VAL A 360 18.14 -8.78 -16.19
CA VAL A 360 17.67 -7.55 -15.52
C VAL A 360 18.09 -7.58 -14.06
N ILE A 361 18.55 -6.45 -13.52
CA ILE A 361 18.82 -6.32 -12.09
C ILE A 361 17.47 -6.10 -11.38
N ALA A 362 17.05 -7.08 -10.58
CA ALA A 362 15.78 -7.06 -9.89
C ALA A 362 15.88 -7.74 -8.52
N PRO A 363 16.36 -7.05 -7.47
CA PRO A 363 16.35 -7.60 -6.12
C PRO A 363 14.93 -7.91 -5.65
N ILE A 364 14.79 -8.96 -4.82
CA ILE A 364 13.54 -9.45 -4.28
C ILE A 364 13.42 -9.05 -2.82
N VAL A 365 12.29 -8.43 -2.47
CA VAL A 365 11.87 -8.15 -1.09
C VAL A 365 10.45 -8.65 -0.89
N GLY A 366 10.04 -8.95 0.34
CA GLY A 366 8.65 -9.40 0.52
C GLY A 366 8.15 -9.42 1.95
N HIS A 367 6.83 -9.20 2.06
CA HIS A 367 6.01 -9.42 3.25
C HIS A 367 5.59 -10.90 3.26
N VAL A 368 6.59 -11.76 3.42
CA VAL A 368 6.44 -13.21 3.17
C VAL A 368 5.49 -13.90 4.15
N GLY A 369 5.17 -13.27 5.29
CA GLY A 369 4.16 -13.76 6.23
C GLY A 369 2.75 -13.76 5.67
N ASP A 370 2.47 -12.88 4.71
CA ASP A 370 1.16 -12.75 4.04
C ASP A 370 1.15 -13.35 2.63
N GLY A 371 2.28 -13.88 2.15
CA GLY A 371 2.40 -14.39 0.78
C GLY A 371 2.65 -13.32 -0.27
N ASN A 372 2.97 -12.09 0.15
CA ASN A 372 3.24 -10.95 -0.72
C ASN A 372 4.75 -10.76 -0.94
N PHE A 373 5.14 -10.47 -2.18
CA PHE A 373 6.53 -10.11 -2.49
C PHE A 373 6.63 -9.20 -3.71
N HIS A 374 7.77 -8.54 -3.82
CA HIS A 374 8.07 -7.54 -4.84
C HIS A 374 9.42 -7.82 -5.49
N LEU A 375 9.50 -7.60 -6.80
CA LEU A 375 10.74 -7.32 -7.49
C LEU A 375 10.92 -5.80 -7.56
N LEU A 376 12.11 -5.31 -7.38
CA LEU A 376 12.45 -3.95 -7.77
C LEU A 376 13.19 -4.01 -9.13
N LEU A 377 12.44 -3.93 -10.22
CA LEU A 377 13.01 -3.91 -11.57
C LEU A 377 13.73 -2.58 -11.81
N LEU A 378 15.04 -2.63 -12.02
CA LEU A 378 15.87 -1.45 -12.29
C LEU A 378 16.00 -1.25 -13.79
N VAL A 379 15.29 -0.27 -14.34
CA VAL A 379 15.17 -0.08 -15.79
C VAL A 379 15.46 1.36 -16.21
N ASP A 380 15.99 1.53 -17.40
CA ASP A 380 16.03 2.79 -18.09
C ASP A 380 14.70 2.99 -18.83
N THR A 381 13.86 3.89 -18.34
CA THR A 381 12.53 4.16 -18.92
C THR A 381 12.58 4.77 -20.30
N ASP A 382 13.72 5.34 -20.71
CA ASP A 382 13.94 5.87 -22.05
C ASP A 382 14.38 4.78 -23.04
N ASN A 383 14.69 3.57 -22.54
CA ASN A 383 15.07 2.41 -23.36
C ASN A 383 13.86 1.48 -23.59
N PRO A 384 13.25 1.46 -24.80
CA PRO A 384 12.06 0.68 -25.08
C PRO A 384 12.29 -0.84 -24.97
N ASP A 385 13.49 -1.34 -25.23
CA ASP A 385 13.80 -2.77 -25.14
C ASP A 385 13.87 -3.23 -23.68
N GLU A 386 14.44 -2.40 -22.80
CA GLU A 386 14.44 -2.67 -21.36
C GLU A 386 13.03 -2.62 -20.79
N MET A 387 12.24 -1.63 -21.17
CA MET A 387 10.85 -1.51 -20.75
C MET A 387 10.01 -2.69 -21.24
N ALA A 388 10.22 -3.16 -22.47
CA ALA A 388 9.54 -4.36 -22.98
C ALA A 388 9.94 -5.62 -22.20
N THR A 389 11.22 -5.77 -21.84
CA THR A 389 11.72 -6.87 -21.04
C THR A 389 11.13 -6.85 -19.63
N ALA A 390 11.15 -5.71 -18.95
CA ALA A 390 10.58 -5.55 -17.60
C ALA A 390 9.08 -5.82 -17.60
N LYS A 391 8.35 -5.30 -18.60
CA LYS A 391 6.92 -5.58 -18.78
C LYS A 391 6.66 -7.08 -18.97
N GLY A 392 7.51 -7.76 -19.74
CA GLY A 392 7.42 -9.21 -19.94
C GLY A 392 7.63 -10.01 -18.65
N ILE A 393 8.58 -9.60 -17.79
CA ILE A 393 8.80 -10.20 -16.47
C ILE A 393 7.57 -10.00 -15.59
N ASN A 394 7.09 -8.76 -15.49
CA ASN A 394 5.91 -8.43 -14.67
C ASN A 394 4.65 -9.17 -15.16
N ASP A 395 4.42 -9.26 -16.47
CA ASP A 395 3.26 -9.98 -17.03
C ASP A 395 3.30 -11.48 -16.67
N ARG A 396 4.47 -12.14 -16.80
CA ARG A 396 4.62 -13.55 -16.40
C ARG A 396 4.44 -13.74 -14.89
N LEU A 397 4.99 -12.83 -14.08
CA LEU A 397 4.84 -12.85 -12.63
C LEU A 397 3.37 -12.76 -12.22
N VAL A 398 2.63 -11.77 -12.74
CA VAL A 398 1.22 -11.56 -12.41
C VAL A 398 0.36 -12.74 -12.86
N ARG A 399 0.55 -13.24 -14.08
CA ARG A 399 -0.19 -14.42 -14.57
C ARG A 399 0.07 -15.64 -13.70
N ARG A 400 1.32 -15.89 -13.34
CA ARG A 400 1.72 -16.98 -12.45
C ARG A 400 1.01 -16.87 -11.09
N ALA A 401 1.01 -15.69 -10.50
CA ALA A 401 0.35 -15.45 -9.21
C ALA A 401 -1.16 -15.77 -9.29
N ILE A 402 -1.84 -15.28 -10.33
CA ILE A 402 -3.27 -15.54 -10.55
C ILE A 402 -3.52 -17.04 -10.77
N GLU A 403 -2.72 -17.73 -11.59
CA GLU A 403 -2.82 -19.19 -11.85
C GLU A 403 -2.59 -20.02 -10.58
N MET A 404 -1.80 -19.50 -9.65
CA MET A 404 -1.59 -20.12 -8.33
C MET A 404 -2.72 -19.83 -7.33
N GLY A 405 -3.78 -19.12 -7.73
CA GLY A 405 -4.90 -18.74 -6.87
C GLY A 405 -4.60 -17.48 -6.02
N GLY A 406 -3.63 -16.71 -6.44
CA GLY A 406 -3.26 -15.41 -5.86
C GLY A 406 -3.92 -14.24 -6.58
N THR A 407 -3.30 -13.05 -6.46
CA THR A 407 -3.80 -11.79 -6.99
C THR A 407 -2.70 -10.99 -7.71
N SER A 408 -3.12 -10.14 -8.64
CA SER A 408 -2.25 -9.22 -9.38
C SER A 408 -1.66 -8.12 -8.51
N THR A 409 -2.21 -7.88 -7.32
CA THR A 409 -1.74 -6.87 -6.37
C THR A 409 -2.04 -7.29 -4.94
N GLY A 410 -1.01 -7.31 -4.09
CA GLY A 410 -1.16 -7.56 -2.65
C GLY A 410 -1.51 -6.29 -1.89
N GLU A 411 -0.90 -5.15 -2.27
CA GLU A 411 -1.04 -3.90 -1.53
C GLU A 411 -0.99 -2.62 -2.38
N HIS A 412 -0.40 -2.64 -3.60
CA HIS A 412 -0.23 -1.41 -4.39
C HIS A 412 -1.56 -0.89 -4.98
N GLY A 413 -2.56 -1.75 -5.16
CA GLY A 413 -3.81 -1.41 -5.84
C GLY A 413 -3.72 -1.63 -7.37
N ILE A 414 -4.77 -1.27 -8.07
CA ILE A 414 -4.91 -1.47 -9.53
C ILE A 414 -4.46 -0.22 -10.30
N GLY A 415 -4.89 0.95 -9.85
CA GLY A 415 -4.67 2.20 -10.58
C GLY A 415 -5.06 2.11 -12.04
N SER A 416 -4.24 2.67 -12.92
CA SER A 416 -4.27 2.45 -14.37
C SER A 416 -3.32 1.33 -14.83
N GLY A 417 -2.28 1.03 -14.02
CA GLY A 417 -1.21 0.12 -14.38
C GLY A 417 -1.63 -1.34 -14.47
N LYS A 418 -2.51 -1.80 -13.59
CA LYS A 418 -2.92 -3.22 -13.50
C LYS A 418 -4.29 -3.52 -14.11
N LEU A 419 -4.96 -2.53 -14.72
CA LEU A 419 -6.22 -2.74 -15.45
C LEU A 419 -6.20 -3.93 -16.40
N PRO A 420 -5.12 -4.20 -17.17
CA PRO A 420 -5.08 -5.33 -18.11
C PRO A 420 -5.26 -6.71 -17.46
N TYR A 421 -5.01 -6.84 -16.14
CA TYR A 421 -5.11 -8.11 -15.42
C TYR A 421 -6.48 -8.37 -14.82
N MET A 422 -7.33 -7.34 -14.69
CA MET A 422 -8.63 -7.44 -14.04
C MET A 422 -9.56 -8.53 -14.66
N ALA A 423 -9.57 -8.63 -15.97
CA ALA A 423 -10.38 -9.65 -16.64
C ALA A 423 -9.85 -11.09 -16.40
N LEU A 424 -8.52 -11.25 -16.32
CA LEU A 424 -7.88 -12.52 -16.04
C LEU A 424 -8.16 -12.99 -14.59
N GLU A 425 -8.07 -12.08 -13.63
CA GLU A 425 -8.24 -12.38 -12.21
C GLU A 425 -9.71 -12.58 -11.82
N HIS A 426 -10.59 -11.73 -12.31
CA HIS A 426 -11.97 -11.66 -11.81
C HIS A 426 -13.01 -12.33 -12.72
N GLY A 427 -12.70 -12.57 -13.99
CA GLY A 427 -13.63 -13.21 -14.92
C GLY A 427 -15.00 -12.52 -14.93
N ALA A 428 -16.08 -13.29 -14.74
CA ALA A 428 -17.46 -12.77 -14.73
C ALA A 428 -17.74 -11.77 -13.58
N SER A 429 -16.97 -11.79 -12.49
CA SER A 429 -17.14 -10.83 -11.39
C SER A 429 -16.82 -9.40 -11.80
N LEU A 430 -16.04 -9.22 -12.88
CA LEU A 430 -15.72 -7.90 -13.42
C LEU A 430 -16.98 -7.14 -13.87
N ASP A 431 -17.96 -7.85 -14.44
CA ASP A 431 -19.23 -7.23 -14.85
C ASP A 431 -20.08 -6.75 -13.67
N LEU A 432 -19.99 -7.44 -12.52
CA LEU A 432 -20.62 -6.96 -11.28
C LEU A 432 -19.92 -5.71 -10.74
N MET A 433 -18.59 -5.65 -10.83
CA MET A 433 -17.83 -4.45 -10.44
C MET A 433 -18.19 -3.26 -11.32
N ARG A 434 -18.37 -3.46 -12.64
CA ARG A 434 -18.87 -2.41 -13.58
C ARG A 434 -20.26 -1.93 -13.18
N GLN A 435 -21.16 -2.84 -12.84
CA GLN A 435 -22.51 -2.48 -12.37
C GLN A 435 -22.46 -1.66 -11.09
N VAL A 436 -21.61 -2.02 -10.13
CA VAL A 436 -21.39 -1.25 -8.90
C VAL A 436 -20.87 0.14 -9.23
N LYS A 437 -19.83 0.26 -10.07
CA LYS A 437 -19.30 1.54 -10.50
C LYS A 437 -20.41 2.42 -11.13
N LEU A 438 -21.16 1.91 -12.06
CA LEU A 438 -22.23 2.65 -12.76
C LEU A 438 -23.43 2.98 -11.86
N ALA A 439 -23.71 2.15 -10.85
CA ALA A 439 -24.77 2.43 -9.87
C ALA A 439 -24.40 3.61 -8.96
N PHE A 440 -23.13 3.79 -8.61
CA PHE A 440 -22.63 4.88 -7.77
C PHE A 440 -22.29 6.12 -8.59
N ASP A 441 -21.64 5.94 -9.73
CA ASP A 441 -21.12 6.99 -10.60
C ASP A 441 -21.55 6.78 -12.06
N PRO A 442 -22.84 7.03 -12.37
CA PRO A 442 -23.39 6.78 -13.70
C PRO A 442 -22.77 7.65 -14.81
N LYS A 443 -22.13 8.76 -14.44
CA LYS A 443 -21.46 9.68 -15.37
C LYS A 443 -19.96 9.38 -15.51
N ASN A 444 -19.44 8.45 -14.75
CA ASN A 444 -18.02 8.10 -14.69
C ASN A 444 -17.10 9.32 -14.51
N ILE A 445 -17.46 10.22 -13.59
CA ILE A 445 -16.64 11.38 -13.25
C ILE A 445 -15.59 11.08 -12.16
N MET A 446 -15.81 10.07 -11.34
CA MET A 446 -14.92 9.75 -10.20
C MET A 446 -13.73 8.94 -10.67
N ASN A 447 -12.55 9.56 -10.67
CA ASN A 447 -11.24 9.02 -11.02
C ASN A 447 -11.28 8.06 -12.23
N PRO A 448 -11.79 8.51 -13.40
CA PRO A 448 -12.04 7.64 -14.54
C PRO A 448 -10.73 7.03 -15.09
N GLY A 449 -10.83 5.80 -15.64
CA GLY A 449 -9.68 5.07 -16.18
C GLY A 449 -8.82 4.36 -15.10
N LYS A 450 -9.37 4.15 -13.90
CA LYS A 450 -8.74 3.45 -12.78
C LYS A 450 -9.63 2.29 -12.31
N VAL A 451 -9.00 1.28 -11.69
CA VAL A 451 -9.63 0.09 -11.10
C VAL A 451 -10.41 -0.75 -12.12
N ILE A 452 -11.27 -0.12 -12.90
CA ILE A 452 -12.16 -0.82 -13.82
C ILE A 452 -12.41 0.01 -15.07
N ASP A 453 -12.34 -0.65 -16.22
CA ASP A 453 -12.75 -0.06 -17.50
C ASP A 453 -14.25 -0.30 -17.71
N ILE A 454 -14.98 0.76 -17.94
CA ILE A 454 -16.43 0.71 -18.18
C ILE A 454 -16.82 0.81 -19.68
N GLY A 455 -15.83 0.89 -20.58
CA GLY A 455 -16.01 0.98 -22.03
C GLY A 455 -16.03 2.39 -22.58
#